data_012e689e7dc3b116eb7e372f04ddaf81
#
_entry.id   012e689e7dc3b116eb7e372f04ddaf81
#
_cell.length_a   1.000
_cell.length_b   1.000
_cell.length_c   1.000
_cell.angle_alpha   90.00
_cell.angle_beta   90.00
_cell.angle_gamma   90.00
#
_symmetry.space_group_name_H-M   'P 1'
#
loop_
_entity.id
_entity.type
_entity.pdbx_description
1 polymer ?
#
loop_
_entity_poly.entity_id
_entity_poly.type
_entity_poly.pdbx_seq_one_letter_code
_entity_poly.pdbx_strand_id
1 'polypeptide(L)'
;MKRRRRYKRKQRTFIVITTLSLVLLMSIGYSAFSTNINLSAKGNIKDKSRVIQSWNENSNEDFHTEFYRENIVSVTFLNSSVVPNNAVEKWDVSETKDKGVMAYVTESTSETGKYDLYIGAKNGVIANPDSSYLFYDFEGVKEIKFNSNFDTAKALTLKYMFCHCKNLRILDLSTFNTSEVTIMGGLFEDCTNLEYVDISNFDTSNVRQMWFMFSKCDNLTELNLGNFNTSNTTQMQSMFADAKSLKELNLCTFNMQKIDRIDYMFFNTPNVSNVYVGNNWVIGETTNTENLFQYSNVSSVTAGKCPD
;
A
#
# COMPACT_ATOMS: atom_id res chain seq x y z
N MET A 1 60.61 -5.66 -18.27
CA MET A 1 59.61 -4.94 -17.42
C MET A 1 58.51 -4.16 -18.18
N LYS A 2 58.78 -3.52 -19.33
CA LYS A 2 57.75 -2.72 -20.09
C LYS A 2 56.55 -3.52 -20.65
N ARG A 3 56.74 -4.79 -21.06
CA ARG A 3 55.61 -5.62 -21.61
C ARG A 3 54.57 -6.05 -20.58
N ARG A 4 54.96 -6.33 -19.31
CA ARG A 4 54.02 -6.72 -18.22
C ARG A 4 53.15 -5.53 -17.75
N ARG A 5 53.69 -4.29 -17.80
CA ARG A 5 52.89 -3.09 -17.44
C ARG A 5 51.83 -2.76 -18.48
N ARG A 6 52.10 -3.00 -19.77
CA ARG A 6 51.10 -2.78 -20.87
C ARG A 6 49.95 -3.78 -20.83
N TYR A 7 50.24 -5.05 -20.43
CA TYR A 7 49.19 -6.07 -20.32
C TYR A 7 48.24 -5.79 -19.12
N LYS A 8 48.76 -5.45 -17.97
CA LYS A 8 47.95 -5.07 -16.79
C LYS A 8 47.11 -3.79 -17.04
N ARG A 9 47.59 -2.86 -17.86
CA ARG A 9 46.84 -1.65 -18.19
C ARG A 9 45.70 -1.97 -19.16
N LYS A 10 45.88 -2.86 -20.12
CA LYS A 10 44.82 -3.33 -21.01
C LYS A 10 43.76 -4.14 -20.27
N GLN A 11 44.12 -5.00 -19.35
CA GLN A 11 43.17 -5.72 -18.52
C GLN A 11 42.33 -4.80 -17.62
N ARG A 12 42.92 -3.80 -17.00
CA ARG A 12 42.18 -2.82 -16.19
C ARG A 12 41.25 -1.97 -17.02
N THR A 13 41.62 -1.57 -18.22
CA THR A 13 40.75 -0.82 -19.12
C THR A 13 39.61 -1.70 -19.65
N PHE A 14 39.87 -2.98 -19.92
CA PHE A 14 38.82 -3.92 -20.35
C PHE A 14 37.80 -4.22 -19.23
N ILE A 15 38.25 -4.40 -17.99
CA ILE A 15 37.37 -4.60 -16.83
C ILE A 15 36.52 -3.35 -16.56
N VAL A 16 37.10 -2.15 -16.66
CA VAL A 16 36.35 -0.89 -16.45
C VAL A 16 35.30 -0.68 -17.56
N ILE A 17 35.64 -0.99 -18.82
CA ILE A 17 34.67 -0.86 -19.92
C ILE A 17 33.54 -1.90 -19.81
N THR A 18 33.82 -3.14 -19.39
CA THR A 18 32.79 -4.17 -19.22
C THR A 18 31.89 -3.90 -18.04
N THR A 19 32.41 -3.37 -16.92
CA THR A 19 31.59 -2.96 -15.77
C THR A 19 30.74 -1.74 -16.07
N LEU A 20 31.26 -0.71 -16.78
CA LEU A 20 30.47 0.44 -17.21
C LEU A 20 29.35 0.04 -18.20
N SER A 21 29.64 -0.85 -19.15
CA SER A 21 28.61 -1.32 -20.09
C SER A 21 27.54 -2.19 -19.41
N LEU A 22 27.89 -2.99 -18.38
CA LEU A 22 26.94 -3.75 -17.61
C LEU A 22 26.02 -2.85 -16.78
N VAL A 23 26.57 -1.82 -16.13
CA VAL A 23 25.80 -0.82 -15.38
C VAL A 23 24.88 -0.02 -16.32
N LEU A 24 25.36 0.35 -17.51
CA LEU A 24 24.54 1.04 -18.50
C LEU A 24 23.41 0.15 -19.04
N LEU A 25 23.69 -1.14 -19.29
CA LEU A 25 22.66 -2.11 -19.70
C LEU A 25 21.63 -2.37 -18.62
N MET A 26 22.03 -2.43 -17.35
CA MET A 26 21.11 -2.53 -16.22
C MET A 26 20.25 -1.27 -16.07
N SER A 27 20.83 -0.08 -16.22
CA SER A 27 20.07 1.19 -16.13
C SER A 27 19.08 1.36 -17.30
N ILE A 28 19.49 0.99 -18.52
CA ILE A 28 18.61 1.02 -19.70
C ILE A 28 17.52 -0.07 -19.57
N GLY A 29 17.87 -1.27 -19.12
CA GLY A 29 16.92 -2.35 -18.85
C GLY A 29 15.89 -1.96 -17.79
N TYR A 30 16.33 -1.32 -16.71
CA TYR A 30 15.45 -0.87 -15.63
C TYR A 30 14.52 0.27 -16.07
N SER A 31 15.04 1.26 -16.79
CA SER A 31 14.24 2.36 -17.32
C SER A 31 13.26 1.88 -18.43
N ALA A 32 13.68 0.97 -19.29
CA ALA A 32 12.82 0.38 -20.32
C ALA A 32 11.72 -0.51 -19.70
N PHE A 33 12.04 -1.26 -18.63
CA PHE A 33 11.09 -2.09 -17.92
C PHE A 33 10.08 -1.22 -17.14
N SER A 34 10.52 -0.16 -16.47
CA SER A 34 9.62 0.76 -15.76
C SER A 34 8.73 1.56 -16.73
N THR A 35 9.28 1.99 -17.88
CA THR A 35 8.51 2.69 -18.92
C THR A 35 7.49 1.77 -19.60
N ASN A 36 7.83 0.50 -19.84
CA ASN A 36 6.90 -0.47 -20.43
C ASN A 36 5.76 -0.85 -19.50
N ILE A 37 6.01 -0.97 -18.18
CA ILE A 37 4.95 -1.20 -17.18
C ILE A 37 4.00 0.00 -17.13
N ASN A 38 4.53 1.22 -17.11
CA ASN A 38 3.72 2.45 -17.13
C ASN A 38 2.91 2.60 -18.43
N LEU A 39 3.47 2.21 -19.58
CA LEU A 39 2.78 2.29 -20.87
C LEU A 39 1.64 1.26 -20.99
N SER A 40 1.81 0.04 -20.49
CA SER A 40 0.76 -0.98 -20.55
C SER A 40 -0.38 -0.69 -19.56
N ALA A 41 -0.08 -0.18 -18.38
CA ALA A 41 -1.07 0.24 -17.39
C ALA A 41 -1.91 1.44 -17.90
N LYS A 42 -1.26 2.46 -18.47
CA LYS A 42 -1.96 3.63 -19.03
C LYS A 42 -2.81 3.29 -20.29
N GLY A 43 -2.47 2.23 -21.03
CA GLY A 43 -3.18 1.83 -22.24
C GLY A 43 -4.58 1.22 -22.02
N ASN A 44 -4.86 0.68 -20.83
CA ASN A 44 -6.07 -0.08 -20.57
C ASN A 44 -7.25 0.73 -19.99
N ILE A 45 -7.06 1.99 -19.64
CA ILE A 45 -8.12 2.84 -19.10
C ILE A 45 -8.76 3.62 -20.25
N LYS A 46 -10.03 3.31 -20.57
CA LYS A 46 -10.76 3.95 -21.68
C LYS A 46 -11.09 5.43 -21.40
N ASP A 47 -11.34 5.77 -20.15
CA ASP A 47 -11.69 7.13 -19.74
C ASP A 47 -10.63 7.67 -18.76
N LYS A 48 -9.56 8.21 -19.32
CA LYS A 48 -8.45 8.75 -18.53
C LYS A 48 -8.79 10.07 -17.83
N SER A 49 -9.83 10.76 -18.27
CA SER A 49 -10.25 12.02 -17.64
C SER A 49 -10.75 11.83 -16.20
N ARG A 50 -11.23 10.62 -15.87
CA ARG A 50 -11.69 10.28 -14.52
C ARG A 50 -10.63 9.63 -13.64
N VAL A 51 -9.40 9.44 -14.15
CA VAL A 51 -8.30 8.87 -13.37
C VAL A 51 -7.71 9.93 -12.47
N ILE A 52 -7.68 9.67 -11.17
CA ILE A 52 -6.94 10.51 -10.23
C ILE A 52 -5.44 10.42 -10.51
N GLN A 53 -4.71 11.54 -10.41
CA GLN A 53 -3.25 11.52 -10.56
C GLN A 53 -2.60 10.61 -9.50
N SER A 54 -1.47 10.00 -9.87
CA SER A 54 -0.62 9.33 -8.88
C SER A 54 0.00 10.36 -7.93
N TRP A 55 0.19 9.94 -6.67
CA TRP A 55 0.92 10.78 -5.73
C TRP A 55 2.40 10.91 -6.16
N ASN A 56 2.95 12.11 -5.91
CA ASN A 56 4.36 12.38 -6.12
C ASN A 56 4.85 13.17 -4.90
N GLU A 57 5.82 12.64 -4.17
CA GLU A 57 6.39 13.25 -2.97
C GLU A 57 6.96 14.67 -3.18
N ASN A 58 7.26 15.03 -4.43
CA ASN A 58 7.71 16.38 -4.79
C ASN A 58 6.56 17.31 -5.20
N SER A 59 5.30 16.86 -5.21
CA SER A 59 4.14 17.62 -5.59
C SER A 59 3.45 18.19 -4.36
N ASN A 60 3.78 19.41 -3.99
CA ASN A 60 3.12 20.18 -2.92
C ASN A 60 2.06 21.16 -3.49
N GLU A 61 1.40 20.80 -4.60
CA GLU A 61 0.51 21.73 -5.32
C GLU A 61 -0.99 21.45 -5.13
N ASP A 62 -1.35 20.42 -4.33
CA ASP A 62 -2.74 20.03 -4.10
C ASP A 62 -3.01 19.72 -2.60
N PHE A 63 -4.04 18.91 -2.31
CA PHE A 63 -4.39 18.52 -0.94
C PHE A 63 -3.34 17.62 -0.24
N HIS A 64 -2.25 17.23 -0.90
CA HIS A 64 -1.14 16.48 -0.31
C HIS A 64 -0.08 17.37 0.36
N THR A 65 -0.27 18.70 0.43
CA THR A 65 0.63 19.53 1.22
C THR A 65 0.61 19.15 2.70
N GLU A 66 1.71 19.35 3.41
CA GLU A 66 1.81 19.09 4.85
C GLU A 66 0.63 19.73 5.62
N PHE A 67 0.31 20.98 5.31
CA PHE A 67 -0.81 21.72 5.91
C PHE A 67 -2.15 20.95 5.77
N TYR A 68 -2.49 20.44 4.56
CA TYR A 68 -3.76 19.75 4.37
C TYR A 68 -3.74 18.35 4.96
N ARG A 69 -2.64 17.60 4.85
CA ARG A 69 -2.52 16.25 5.46
C ARG A 69 -2.77 16.27 6.97
N GLU A 70 -2.31 17.31 7.68
CA GLU A 70 -2.52 17.47 9.11
C GLU A 70 -3.92 18.02 9.46
N ASN A 71 -4.56 18.76 8.55
CA ASN A 71 -5.76 19.53 8.85
C ASN A 71 -7.04 18.98 8.18
N ILE A 72 -6.95 17.96 7.33
CA ILE A 72 -8.12 17.25 6.80
C ILE A 72 -8.60 16.24 7.83
N VAL A 73 -9.90 16.31 8.18
CA VAL A 73 -10.54 15.41 9.14
C VAL A 73 -11.50 14.42 8.51
N SER A 74 -11.97 14.69 7.31
CA SER A 74 -12.76 13.73 6.52
C SER A 74 -12.44 13.78 5.03
N VAL A 75 -12.64 12.64 4.34
CA VAL A 75 -12.52 12.53 2.88
C VAL A 75 -13.79 11.91 2.34
N THR A 76 -14.37 12.52 1.28
CA THR A 76 -15.56 11.97 0.62
C THR A 76 -15.39 11.92 -0.89
N PHE A 77 -15.57 10.75 -1.47
CA PHE A 77 -15.60 10.57 -2.92
C PHE A 77 -17.00 10.81 -3.49
N LEU A 78 -17.04 11.54 -4.61
CA LEU A 78 -18.27 12.00 -5.26
C LEU A 78 -18.39 11.50 -6.70
N ASN A 79 -19.63 11.39 -7.18
CA ASN A 79 -19.91 11.08 -8.59
C ASN A 79 -20.03 12.33 -9.48
N SER A 80 -19.50 13.47 -9.03
CA SER A 80 -19.55 14.77 -9.70
C SER A 80 -18.23 15.52 -9.51
N SER A 81 -17.73 16.18 -10.54
CA SER A 81 -16.59 17.09 -10.48
C SER A 81 -16.99 18.54 -10.23
N VAL A 82 -18.27 18.82 -9.93
CA VAL A 82 -18.76 20.16 -9.67
C VAL A 82 -18.28 20.64 -8.29
N VAL A 83 -17.56 21.74 -8.28
CA VAL A 83 -17.06 22.37 -7.06
C VAL A 83 -18.08 23.41 -6.58
N PRO A 84 -18.56 23.35 -5.33
CA PRO A 84 -19.52 24.31 -4.80
C PRO A 84 -18.89 25.68 -4.50
N ASN A 85 -19.72 26.72 -4.38
CA ASN A 85 -19.25 28.11 -4.16
C ASN A 85 -18.62 28.33 -2.77
N ASN A 86 -18.91 27.48 -1.80
CA ASN A 86 -18.34 27.54 -0.45
C ASN A 86 -17.02 26.75 -0.30
N ALA A 87 -16.47 26.25 -1.39
CA ALA A 87 -15.13 25.63 -1.36
C ALA A 87 -14.09 26.70 -1.01
N VAL A 88 -13.25 26.38 -0.01
CA VAL A 88 -12.14 27.24 0.43
C VAL A 88 -11.01 27.19 -0.60
N GLU A 89 -10.69 26.00 -1.07
CA GLU A 89 -9.69 25.76 -2.11
C GLU A 89 -10.09 24.59 -2.98
N LYS A 90 -9.54 24.52 -4.20
CA LYS A 90 -9.84 23.48 -5.19
C LYS A 90 -8.69 23.21 -6.14
N TRP A 91 -8.58 21.96 -6.60
CA TRP A 91 -7.51 21.50 -7.49
C TRP A 91 -8.03 20.58 -8.58
N ASP A 92 -7.41 20.66 -9.75
CA ASP A 92 -7.52 19.64 -10.77
C ASP A 92 -6.54 18.52 -10.44
N VAL A 93 -7.06 17.39 -9.95
CA VAL A 93 -6.30 16.20 -9.58
C VAL A 93 -6.46 15.07 -10.59
N SER A 94 -6.97 15.38 -11.79
CA SER A 94 -7.01 14.41 -12.87
C SER A 94 -5.60 14.10 -13.43
N GLU A 95 -5.36 12.85 -13.80
CA GLU A 95 -4.09 12.41 -14.42
C GLU A 95 -3.79 13.22 -15.72
N THR A 96 -4.84 13.59 -16.45
CA THR A 96 -4.75 14.33 -17.72
C THR A 96 -4.80 15.84 -17.57
N LYS A 97 -5.04 16.37 -16.36
CA LYS A 97 -5.17 17.80 -16.08
C LYS A 97 -6.25 18.50 -16.94
N ASP A 98 -7.37 17.80 -17.16
CA ASP A 98 -8.51 18.27 -17.96
C ASP A 98 -9.76 18.55 -17.11
N LYS A 99 -9.60 18.65 -15.79
CA LYS A 99 -10.65 18.85 -14.78
C LYS A 99 -11.69 17.72 -14.74
N GLY A 100 -11.30 16.55 -15.19
CA GLY A 100 -12.13 15.36 -15.11
C GLY A 100 -12.29 14.85 -13.69
N VAL A 101 -11.26 15.02 -12.83
CA VAL A 101 -11.30 14.78 -11.39
C VAL A 101 -10.98 16.10 -10.67
N MET A 102 -11.91 16.59 -9.87
CA MET A 102 -11.72 17.77 -9.05
C MET A 102 -11.66 17.39 -7.59
N ALA A 103 -10.67 17.94 -6.87
CA ALA A 103 -10.64 17.94 -5.42
C ALA A 103 -10.94 19.36 -4.90
N TYR A 104 -11.57 19.44 -3.75
CA TYR A 104 -11.78 20.71 -3.05
C TYR A 104 -11.95 20.48 -1.56
N VAL A 105 -11.69 21.50 -0.75
CA VAL A 105 -11.93 21.49 0.68
C VAL A 105 -12.98 22.52 1.07
N THR A 106 -13.74 22.19 2.12
CA THR A 106 -14.60 23.14 2.85
C THR A 106 -14.13 23.19 4.30
N GLU A 107 -14.45 24.28 5.02
CA GLU A 107 -14.26 24.29 6.47
C GLU A 107 -15.07 23.15 7.10
N SER A 108 -14.46 22.40 8.03
CA SER A 108 -15.15 21.32 8.70
C SER A 108 -16.18 21.85 9.70
N THR A 109 -17.36 21.24 9.67
CA THR A 109 -18.42 21.54 10.66
C THR A 109 -18.22 20.81 11.98
N SER A 110 -17.35 19.78 12.00
CA SER A 110 -17.05 18.98 13.19
C SER A 110 -15.90 19.53 14.02
N GLU A 111 -14.95 20.23 13.39
CA GLU A 111 -13.73 20.73 14.03
C GLU A 111 -13.32 22.11 13.48
N THR A 112 -13.28 23.10 14.36
CA THR A 112 -12.87 24.46 14.01
C THR A 112 -11.41 24.49 13.52
N GLY A 113 -11.17 25.18 12.39
CA GLY A 113 -9.85 25.31 11.79
C GLY A 113 -9.36 24.06 11.04
N LYS A 114 -10.22 23.08 10.85
CA LYS A 114 -9.97 21.88 10.05
C LYS A 114 -10.83 21.88 8.78
N TYR A 115 -10.57 20.90 7.89
CA TYR A 115 -11.19 20.84 6.57
C TYR A 115 -11.77 19.45 6.28
N ASP A 116 -12.86 19.46 5.52
CA ASP A 116 -13.42 18.28 4.87
C ASP A 116 -13.01 18.26 3.39
N LEU A 117 -12.34 17.19 2.94
CA LEU A 117 -11.87 17.01 1.57
C LEU A 117 -12.91 16.24 0.75
N TYR A 118 -13.19 16.74 -0.43
CA TYR A 118 -14.05 16.10 -1.43
C TYR A 118 -13.26 15.86 -2.72
N ILE A 119 -13.37 14.64 -3.27
CA ILE A 119 -12.73 14.25 -4.53
C ILE A 119 -13.80 13.67 -5.43
N GLY A 120 -13.99 14.26 -6.62
CA GLY A 120 -15.11 13.85 -7.47
C GLY A 120 -14.83 13.89 -8.96
N ALA A 121 -15.52 13.01 -9.67
CA ALA A 121 -15.57 12.96 -11.13
C ALA A 121 -16.99 12.58 -11.59
N LYS A 122 -17.36 12.97 -12.80
CA LYS A 122 -18.63 12.52 -13.41
C LYS A 122 -18.62 10.99 -13.51
N ASN A 123 -19.59 10.31 -12.90
CA ASN A 123 -19.70 8.86 -12.77
C ASN A 123 -18.60 8.21 -11.91
N GLY A 124 -18.05 8.95 -10.93
CA GLY A 124 -17.05 8.46 -10.00
C GLY A 124 -15.59 8.54 -10.50
N VAL A 125 -14.69 8.45 -9.58
CA VAL A 125 -13.24 8.56 -9.76
C VAL A 125 -12.66 7.17 -10.05
N ILE A 126 -11.71 7.09 -10.97
CA ILE A 126 -10.94 5.86 -11.24
C ILE A 126 -9.58 5.98 -10.54
N ALA A 127 -9.20 4.96 -9.80
CA ALA A 127 -7.88 4.87 -9.18
C ALA A 127 -6.77 4.87 -10.23
N ASN A 128 -5.67 5.57 -9.95
CA ASN A 128 -4.47 5.43 -10.76
C ASN A 128 -3.95 3.98 -10.63
N PRO A 129 -3.39 3.39 -11.69
CA PRO A 129 -2.65 2.12 -11.55
C PRO A 129 -1.59 2.16 -10.46
N ASP A 130 -0.92 3.29 -10.26
CA ASP A 130 -0.11 3.57 -9.08
C ASP A 130 -0.91 4.46 -8.12
N SER A 131 -1.64 3.81 -7.19
CA SER A 131 -2.37 4.46 -6.10
C SER A 131 -1.59 4.44 -4.78
N SER A 132 -0.27 4.24 -4.86
CA SER A 132 0.60 4.33 -3.69
C SER A 132 0.50 5.71 -3.04
N TYR A 133 0.51 5.74 -1.71
CA TYR A 133 0.58 6.96 -0.90
C TYR A 133 -0.61 7.93 -1.03
N LEU A 134 -1.74 7.57 -1.66
CA LEU A 134 -2.85 8.50 -1.94
C LEU A 134 -3.35 9.26 -0.70
N PHE A 135 -3.36 8.63 0.48
CA PHE A 135 -3.71 9.24 1.77
C PHE A 135 -2.58 9.08 2.79
N TYR A 136 -1.35 8.97 2.31
CA TYR A 136 -0.18 8.86 3.18
C TYR A 136 -0.06 10.10 4.08
N ASP A 137 0.15 9.86 5.39
CA ASP A 137 0.39 10.92 6.36
C ASP A 137 -0.82 11.84 6.64
N PHE A 138 -2.05 11.37 6.30
CA PHE A 138 -3.28 12.09 6.65
C PHE A 138 -3.62 11.83 8.12
N GLU A 139 -2.76 12.32 9.02
CA GLU A 139 -2.85 12.06 10.45
C GLU A 139 -4.16 12.53 11.07
N GLY A 140 -4.73 13.63 10.57
CA GLY A 140 -5.96 14.22 11.07
C GLY A 140 -7.24 13.47 10.67
N VAL A 141 -7.18 12.64 9.62
CA VAL A 141 -8.38 12.02 9.03
C VAL A 141 -9.02 11.01 9.99
N LYS A 142 -10.32 11.15 10.20
CA LYS A 142 -11.15 10.28 11.05
C LYS A 142 -12.07 9.37 10.24
N GLU A 143 -12.40 9.79 9.03
CA GLU A 143 -13.34 9.10 8.17
C GLU A 143 -12.98 9.27 6.68
N ILE A 144 -13.05 8.18 5.90
CA ILE A 144 -12.94 8.19 4.44
C ILE A 144 -14.16 7.47 3.86
N LYS A 145 -14.98 8.20 3.08
CA LYS A 145 -16.18 7.68 2.41
C LYS A 145 -15.96 7.53 0.92
N PHE A 146 -15.83 6.31 0.46
CA PHE A 146 -15.72 6.03 -0.98
C PHE A 146 -17.08 6.07 -1.70
N ASN A 147 -18.19 5.75 -1.00
CA ASN A 147 -19.57 5.80 -1.52
C ASN A 147 -19.76 5.09 -2.88
N SER A 148 -19.00 4.04 -3.15
CA SER A 148 -18.93 3.37 -4.46
C SER A 148 -18.52 4.31 -5.61
N ASN A 149 -17.89 5.44 -5.31
CA ASN A 149 -17.43 6.44 -6.28
C ASN A 149 -15.92 6.38 -6.54
N PHE A 150 -15.25 5.30 -6.12
CA PHE A 150 -13.83 5.07 -6.35
C PHE A 150 -13.61 3.68 -6.94
N ASP A 151 -13.38 3.61 -8.24
CA ASP A 151 -13.15 2.38 -8.99
C ASP A 151 -11.66 2.00 -8.96
N THR A 152 -11.35 0.90 -8.26
CA THR A 152 -9.98 0.41 -8.10
C THR A 152 -9.61 -0.75 -9.02
N ALA A 153 -10.49 -1.14 -9.95
CA ALA A 153 -10.31 -2.31 -10.80
C ALA A 153 -9.03 -2.32 -11.66
N LYS A 154 -8.35 -1.18 -11.79
CA LYS A 154 -7.09 -1.05 -12.52
C LYS A 154 -5.89 -0.65 -11.65
N ALA A 155 -6.07 -0.62 -10.34
CA ALA A 155 -4.97 -0.40 -9.42
C ALA A 155 -4.00 -1.60 -9.42
N LEU A 156 -2.71 -1.32 -9.60
CA LEU A 156 -1.63 -2.31 -9.57
C LEU A 156 -0.87 -2.30 -8.26
N THR A 157 -0.88 -1.15 -7.55
CA THR A 157 -0.27 -0.98 -6.24
C THR A 157 -1.11 -0.07 -5.35
N LEU A 158 -1.25 -0.49 -4.09
CA LEU A 158 -1.86 0.26 -2.99
C LEU A 158 -0.84 0.51 -1.87
N LYS A 159 0.45 0.45 -2.22
CA LYS A 159 1.55 0.60 -1.27
C LYS A 159 1.41 1.89 -0.45
N TYR A 160 1.42 1.79 0.88
CA TYR A 160 1.33 2.92 1.81
C TYR A 160 0.09 3.83 1.64
N MET A 161 -0.99 3.35 0.99
CA MET A 161 -2.12 4.20 0.63
C MET A 161 -2.76 4.90 1.82
N PHE A 162 -2.83 4.25 2.99
CA PHE A 162 -3.38 4.81 4.24
C PHE A 162 -2.35 4.86 5.36
N CYS A 163 -1.06 4.71 5.04
CA CYS A 163 0.00 4.73 6.05
C CYS A 163 -0.02 6.06 6.82
N HIS A 164 0.16 6.00 8.14
CA HIS A 164 0.08 7.12 9.07
C HIS A 164 -1.28 7.84 9.16
N CYS A 165 -2.39 7.21 8.74
CA CYS A 165 -3.73 7.72 9.04
C CYS A 165 -4.07 7.47 10.53
N LYS A 166 -3.36 8.15 11.44
CA LYS A 166 -3.35 7.85 12.87
C LYS A 166 -4.70 8.00 13.58
N ASN A 167 -5.56 8.89 13.10
CA ASN A 167 -6.88 9.13 13.69
C ASN A 167 -8.02 8.34 13.03
N LEU A 168 -7.73 7.57 11.98
CA LEU A 168 -8.72 6.76 11.30
C LEU A 168 -9.12 5.57 12.18
N ARG A 169 -10.42 5.44 12.48
CA ARG A 169 -10.92 4.37 13.38
C ARG A 169 -11.60 3.24 12.63
N ILE A 170 -12.36 3.56 11.60
CA ILE A 170 -13.14 2.58 10.82
C ILE A 170 -12.89 2.89 9.34
N LEU A 171 -12.62 1.85 8.56
CA LEU A 171 -12.42 1.98 7.11
C LEU A 171 -13.16 0.87 6.36
N ASP A 172 -14.09 1.25 5.51
CA ASP A 172 -14.82 0.35 4.63
C ASP A 172 -14.20 0.33 3.23
N LEU A 173 -13.56 -0.77 2.88
CA LEU A 173 -12.98 -1.06 1.57
C LEU A 173 -13.72 -2.18 0.84
N SER A 174 -14.95 -2.51 1.26
CA SER A 174 -15.77 -3.59 0.68
C SER A 174 -16.05 -3.41 -0.81
N THR A 175 -15.95 -2.17 -1.33
CA THR A 175 -16.13 -1.85 -2.75
C THR A 175 -14.84 -1.93 -3.57
N PHE A 176 -13.67 -2.14 -2.92
CA PHE A 176 -12.40 -2.21 -3.65
C PHE A 176 -12.28 -3.51 -4.43
N ASN A 177 -11.97 -3.40 -5.71
CA ASN A 177 -11.51 -4.51 -6.53
C ASN A 177 -9.99 -4.52 -6.57
N THR A 178 -9.38 -5.54 -5.95
CA THR A 178 -7.93 -5.66 -5.83
C THR A 178 -7.33 -6.77 -6.71
N SER A 179 -8.11 -7.31 -7.65
CA SER A 179 -7.71 -8.46 -8.46
C SER A 179 -6.45 -8.24 -9.32
N GLU A 180 -6.12 -6.98 -9.67
CA GLU A 180 -4.91 -6.64 -10.42
C GLU A 180 -3.75 -6.19 -9.50
N VAL A 181 -3.98 -6.05 -8.19
CA VAL A 181 -2.99 -5.50 -7.25
C VAL A 181 -1.87 -6.50 -6.99
N THR A 182 -0.64 -6.02 -7.08
CA THR A 182 0.58 -6.82 -6.84
C THR A 182 1.35 -6.41 -5.59
N ILE A 183 1.13 -5.19 -5.07
CA ILE A 183 1.83 -4.64 -3.90
C ILE A 183 0.81 -3.99 -2.96
N MET A 184 0.78 -4.47 -1.70
CA MET A 184 0.00 -3.94 -0.59
C MET A 184 0.88 -3.61 0.63
N GLY A 185 2.20 -3.49 0.42
CA GLY A 185 3.13 -3.21 1.50
C GLY A 185 2.80 -1.90 2.22
N GLY A 186 2.75 -1.92 3.56
CA GLY A 186 2.48 -0.75 4.40
C GLY A 186 1.08 -0.14 4.24
N LEU A 187 0.12 -0.86 3.63
CA LEU A 187 -1.22 -0.31 3.28
C LEU A 187 -1.88 0.43 4.44
N PHE A 188 -1.78 -0.10 5.67
CA PHE A 188 -2.33 0.47 6.91
C PHE A 188 -1.25 0.71 7.97
N GLU A 189 0.02 0.77 7.58
CA GLU A 189 1.11 0.96 8.55
C GLU A 189 0.89 2.24 9.37
N ASP A 190 1.08 2.12 10.69
CA ASP A 190 0.93 3.22 11.66
C ASP A 190 -0.48 3.86 11.70
N CYS A 191 -1.52 3.10 11.35
CA CYS A 191 -2.91 3.46 11.60
C CYS A 191 -3.26 3.14 13.07
N THR A 192 -2.66 3.87 14.01
CA THR A 192 -2.65 3.53 15.44
C THR A 192 -4.03 3.46 16.08
N ASN A 193 -5.01 4.23 15.61
CA ASN A 193 -6.37 4.21 16.13
C ASN A 193 -7.34 3.34 15.32
N LEU A 194 -6.86 2.61 14.30
CA LEU A 194 -7.73 1.75 13.48
C LEU A 194 -8.27 0.60 14.32
N GLU A 195 -9.60 0.57 14.50
CA GLU A 195 -10.34 -0.44 15.28
C GLU A 195 -10.94 -1.52 14.37
N TYR A 196 -11.36 -1.13 13.17
CA TYR A 196 -11.99 -2.02 12.20
C TYR A 196 -11.67 -1.61 10.76
N VAL A 197 -11.39 -2.60 9.92
CA VAL A 197 -11.26 -2.44 8.47
C VAL A 197 -12.02 -3.55 7.75
N ASP A 198 -12.89 -3.16 6.79
CA ASP A 198 -13.56 -4.12 5.93
C ASP A 198 -12.76 -4.35 4.64
N ILE A 199 -12.09 -5.49 4.59
CA ILE A 199 -11.32 -5.99 3.46
C ILE A 199 -11.88 -7.33 2.95
N SER A 200 -13.18 -7.59 3.20
CA SER A 200 -13.84 -8.85 2.88
C SER A 200 -13.83 -9.20 1.39
N ASN A 201 -13.75 -8.18 0.51
CA ASN A 201 -13.72 -8.35 -0.95
C ASN A 201 -12.30 -8.31 -1.55
N PHE A 202 -11.25 -8.26 -0.72
CA PHE A 202 -9.89 -8.26 -1.26
C PHE A 202 -9.56 -9.59 -1.95
N ASP A 203 -9.21 -9.53 -3.23
CA ASP A 203 -8.54 -10.61 -3.94
C ASP A 203 -7.03 -10.37 -3.86
N THR A 204 -6.33 -11.22 -3.11
CA THR A 204 -4.88 -11.12 -2.92
C THR A 204 -4.09 -12.13 -3.77
N SER A 205 -4.75 -12.84 -4.67
CA SER A 205 -4.16 -13.92 -5.46
C SER A 205 -2.96 -13.47 -6.34
N ASN A 206 -2.92 -12.18 -6.73
CA ASN A 206 -1.81 -11.59 -7.48
C ASN A 206 -0.80 -10.84 -6.62
N VAL A 207 -1.04 -10.71 -5.30
CA VAL A 207 -0.20 -9.91 -4.41
C VAL A 207 1.12 -10.63 -4.10
N ARG A 208 2.22 -9.94 -4.36
CA ARG A 208 3.59 -10.43 -4.09
C ARG A 208 4.19 -9.87 -2.82
N GLN A 209 3.73 -8.71 -2.36
CA GLN A 209 4.31 -7.96 -1.25
C GLN A 209 3.22 -7.44 -0.32
N MET A 210 3.27 -7.89 0.97
CA MET A 210 2.37 -7.50 2.05
C MET A 210 3.14 -7.08 3.31
N TRP A 211 4.43 -6.71 3.17
CA TRP A 211 5.26 -6.28 4.30
C TRP A 211 4.66 -5.05 4.99
N PHE A 212 4.75 -4.99 6.33
CA PHE A 212 4.21 -3.92 7.19
C PHE A 212 2.71 -3.64 7.04
N MET A 213 1.90 -4.50 6.38
CA MET A 213 0.53 -4.16 5.97
C MET A 213 -0.35 -3.68 7.13
N PHE A 214 -0.21 -4.26 8.33
CA PHE A 214 -0.93 -3.90 9.55
C PHE A 214 0.02 -3.56 10.71
N SER A 215 1.27 -3.22 10.40
CA SER A 215 2.26 -2.85 11.41
C SER A 215 1.80 -1.60 12.16
N LYS A 216 1.93 -1.60 13.49
CA LYS A 216 1.52 -0.50 14.39
C LYS A 216 0.03 -0.12 14.30
N CYS A 217 -0.84 -1.03 13.89
CA CYS A 217 -2.28 -0.89 14.07
C CYS A 217 -2.64 -1.19 15.54
N ASP A 218 -2.26 -0.30 16.45
CA ASP A 218 -2.26 -0.53 17.90
C ASP A 218 -3.65 -0.87 18.48
N ASN A 219 -4.73 -0.34 17.89
CA ASN A 219 -6.11 -0.52 18.39
C ASN A 219 -6.89 -1.60 17.63
N LEU A 220 -6.30 -2.23 16.61
CA LEU A 220 -6.95 -3.29 15.86
C LEU A 220 -7.02 -4.56 16.72
N THR A 221 -8.24 -4.97 17.10
CA THR A 221 -8.46 -6.12 17.99
C THR A 221 -8.75 -7.41 17.27
N GLU A 222 -9.38 -7.30 16.09
CA GLU A 222 -9.80 -8.42 15.25
C GLU A 222 -9.50 -8.11 13.78
N LEU A 223 -9.12 -9.12 13.02
CA LEU A 223 -8.79 -8.97 11.60
C LEU A 223 -9.23 -10.23 10.84
N ASN A 224 -10.16 -10.06 9.90
CA ASN A 224 -10.61 -11.15 9.05
C ASN A 224 -9.74 -11.26 7.79
N LEU A 225 -8.92 -12.31 7.72
CA LEU A 225 -8.04 -12.63 6.59
C LEU A 225 -8.45 -13.92 5.88
N GLY A 226 -9.66 -14.42 6.13
CA GLY A 226 -10.13 -15.68 5.58
C GLY A 226 -10.21 -15.74 4.04
N ASN A 227 -10.27 -14.59 3.37
CA ASN A 227 -10.24 -14.46 1.91
C ASN A 227 -8.83 -14.29 1.31
N PHE A 228 -7.77 -14.18 2.15
CA PHE A 228 -6.42 -13.96 1.65
C PHE A 228 -5.83 -15.21 1.01
N ASN A 229 -5.37 -15.07 -0.22
CA ASN A 229 -4.61 -16.07 -0.95
C ASN A 229 -3.16 -15.59 -1.11
N THR A 230 -2.23 -16.22 -0.37
CA THR A 230 -0.81 -15.83 -0.37
C THR A 230 0.07 -16.70 -1.27
N SER A 231 -0.52 -17.50 -2.17
CA SER A 231 0.21 -18.46 -3.02
C SER A 231 1.22 -17.79 -3.98
N ASN A 232 1.10 -16.49 -4.23
CA ASN A 232 2.05 -15.70 -5.03
C ASN A 232 2.85 -14.71 -4.20
N THR A 233 2.63 -14.64 -2.90
CA THR A 233 3.32 -13.70 -2.01
C THR A 233 4.73 -14.19 -1.70
N THR A 234 5.70 -13.28 -1.71
CA THR A 234 7.10 -13.55 -1.39
C THR A 234 7.58 -12.81 -0.14
N GLN A 235 6.93 -11.71 0.24
CA GLN A 235 7.36 -10.85 1.33
C GLN A 235 6.20 -10.47 2.24
N MET A 236 6.28 -10.89 3.51
CA MET A 236 5.33 -10.57 4.59
C MET A 236 6.05 -10.12 5.88
N GLN A 237 7.32 -9.65 5.76
CA GLN A 237 8.05 -9.20 6.96
C GLN A 237 7.28 -8.10 7.67
N SER A 238 7.29 -8.15 9.00
CA SER A 238 6.65 -7.17 9.89
C SER A 238 5.14 -6.96 9.65
N MET A 239 4.44 -7.91 9.00
CA MET A 239 3.04 -7.70 8.59
C MET A 239 2.12 -7.29 9.74
N PHE A 240 2.35 -7.80 10.95
CA PHE A 240 1.58 -7.50 12.17
C PHE A 240 2.46 -6.92 13.30
N ALA A 241 3.70 -6.49 12.98
CA ALA A 241 4.61 -5.98 14.00
C ALA A 241 4.00 -4.79 14.75
N ASP A 242 4.14 -4.77 16.07
CA ASP A 242 3.59 -3.73 16.95
C ASP A 242 2.05 -3.59 16.92
N ALA A 243 1.29 -4.54 16.38
CA ALA A 243 -0.16 -4.56 16.46
C ALA A 243 -0.61 -5.04 17.87
N LYS A 244 -0.55 -4.14 18.84
CA LYS A 244 -0.58 -4.46 20.26
C LYS A 244 -1.92 -5.00 20.78
N SER A 245 -3.04 -4.65 20.13
CA SER A 245 -4.38 -5.05 20.60
C SER A 245 -4.92 -6.31 19.94
N LEU A 246 -4.26 -6.83 18.89
CA LEU A 246 -4.67 -8.08 18.25
C LEU A 246 -4.69 -9.23 19.27
N LYS A 247 -5.77 -10.01 19.26
CA LYS A 247 -5.98 -11.14 20.18
C LYS A 247 -5.77 -12.48 19.50
N GLU A 248 -6.26 -12.62 18.31
CA GLU A 248 -6.20 -13.85 17.52
C GLU A 248 -5.93 -13.54 16.05
N LEU A 249 -5.26 -14.45 15.37
CA LEU A 249 -5.02 -14.38 13.93
C LEU A 249 -5.39 -15.70 13.29
N ASN A 250 -6.34 -15.66 12.33
CA ASN A 250 -6.67 -16.79 11.48
C ASN A 250 -5.94 -16.65 10.14
N LEU A 251 -4.85 -17.41 9.99
CA LEU A 251 -4.00 -17.47 8.80
C LEU A 251 -4.13 -18.82 8.08
N CYS A 252 -5.26 -19.49 8.22
CA CYS A 252 -5.47 -20.84 7.70
C CYS A 252 -5.43 -20.94 6.17
N THR A 253 -5.72 -19.84 5.48
CA THR A 253 -5.63 -19.74 4.02
C THR A 253 -4.22 -19.42 3.51
N PHE A 254 -3.28 -19.08 4.42
CA PHE A 254 -1.93 -18.66 4.03
C PHE A 254 -1.11 -19.83 3.49
N ASN A 255 -0.49 -19.62 2.34
CA ASN A 255 0.44 -20.53 1.69
C ASN A 255 1.85 -19.93 1.74
N MET A 256 2.79 -20.65 2.38
CA MET A 256 4.14 -20.16 2.64
C MET A 256 5.18 -20.64 1.60
N GLN A 257 4.77 -21.39 0.57
CA GLN A 257 5.70 -22.05 -0.36
C GLN A 257 6.63 -21.11 -1.13
N LYS A 258 6.19 -19.87 -1.39
CA LYS A 258 6.98 -18.86 -2.13
C LYS A 258 7.54 -17.75 -1.25
N ILE A 259 7.37 -17.87 0.06
CA ILE A 259 7.76 -16.81 0.99
C ILE A 259 9.28 -16.81 1.18
N ASP A 260 9.89 -15.65 0.91
CA ASP A 260 11.31 -15.39 1.16
C ASP A 260 11.52 -14.76 2.56
N ARG A 261 10.56 -13.92 3.02
CA ARG A 261 10.71 -13.13 4.24
C ARG A 261 9.42 -13.04 5.05
N ILE A 262 9.53 -13.43 6.33
CA ILE A 262 8.53 -13.24 7.40
C ILE A 262 9.18 -12.74 8.69
N ASP A 263 10.41 -12.23 8.60
CA ASP A 263 11.12 -11.67 9.75
C ASP A 263 10.26 -10.59 10.41
N TYR A 264 10.27 -10.58 11.75
CA TYR A 264 9.47 -9.66 12.58
C TYR A 264 7.94 -9.74 12.37
N MET A 265 7.38 -10.75 11.69
CA MET A 265 5.96 -10.77 11.31
C MET A 265 5.02 -10.59 12.49
N PHE A 266 5.33 -11.16 13.66
CA PHE A 266 4.58 -11.06 14.91
C PHE A 266 5.38 -10.36 16.02
N PHE A 267 6.35 -9.51 15.63
CA PHE A 267 7.17 -8.79 16.61
C PHE A 267 6.30 -7.88 17.47
N ASN A 268 6.53 -7.92 18.79
CA ASN A 268 5.85 -7.06 19.77
C ASN A 268 4.32 -7.07 19.65
N THR A 269 3.74 -8.28 19.60
CA THR A 269 2.28 -8.52 19.64
C THR A 269 1.89 -9.19 20.97
N PRO A 270 1.95 -8.44 22.10
CA PRO A 270 1.87 -9.00 23.45
C PRO A 270 0.50 -9.60 23.80
N ASN A 271 -0.56 -9.23 23.10
CA ASN A 271 -1.92 -9.69 23.35
C ASN A 271 -2.39 -10.81 22.41
N VAL A 272 -1.62 -11.15 21.38
CA VAL A 272 -1.93 -12.30 20.52
C VAL A 272 -1.78 -13.59 21.31
N SER A 273 -2.89 -14.29 21.54
CA SER A 273 -2.91 -15.56 22.28
C SER A 273 -2.94 -16.78 21.35
N ASN A 274 -3.50 -16.62 20.15
CA ASN A 274 -3.66 -17.72 19.21
C ASN A 274 -3.32 -17.26 17.77
N VAL A 275 -2.52 -18.07 17.08
CA VAL A 275 -2.29 -17.96 15.64
C VAL A 275 -2.64 -19.30 15.00
N TYR A 276 -3.76 -19.33 14.28
CA TYR A 276 -4.23 -20.52 13.57
C TYR A 276 -3.64 -20.55 12.17
N VAL A 277 -3.06 -21.68 11.78
CA VAL A 277 -2.44 -21.84 10.46
C VAL A 277 -2.87 -23.17 9.81
N GLY A 278 -3.04 -23.14 8.50
CA GLY A 278 -3.42 -24.30 7.70
C GLY A 278 -2.22 -25.21 7.36
N ASN A 279 -2.51 -26.31 6.63
CA ASN A 279 -1.50 -27.28 6.21
C ASN A 279 -0.45 -26.70 5.24
N ASN A 280 -0.75 -25.55 4.59
CA ASN A 280 0.16 -24.88 3.67
C ASN A 280 1.12 -23.90 4.38
N TRP A 281 1.06 -23.82 5.72
CA TRP A 281 2.02 -23.06 6.53
C TRP A 281 3.31 -23.90 6.71
N VAL A 282 4.07 -24.02 5.65
CA VAL A 282 5.36 -24.72 5.63
C VAL A 282 6.45 -23.71 5.30
N ILE A 283 7.24 -23.35 6.33
CA ILE A 283 8.32 -22.37 6.19
C ILE A 283 9.52 -23.09 5.55
N GLY A 284 10.03 -22.53 4.44
CA GLY A 284 11.20 -23.06 3.74
C GLY A 284 12.50 -22.83 4.52
N GLU A 285 13.52 -23.65 4.30
CA GLU A 285 14.82 -23.54 4.96
C GLU A 285 15.54 -22.20 4.69
N THR A 286 15.28 -21.59 3.54
CA THR A 286 15.89 -20.33 3.11
C THR A 286 15.08 -19.09 3.49
N THR A 287 13.88 -19.28 4.07
CA THR A 287 13.00 -18.17 4.47
C THR A 287 13.60 -17.42 5.66
N ASN A 288 13.74 -16.09 5.55
CA ASN A 288 14.15 -15.27 6.69
C ASN A 288 13.03 -15.19 7.74
N THR A 289 13.31 -15.72 8.94
CA THR A 289 12.40 -15.77 10.09
C THR A 289 12.95 -15.03 11.31
N GLU A 290 13.92 -14.14 11.11
CA GLU A 290 14.57 -13.40 12.19
C GLU A 290 13.52 -12.66 13.06
N ASN A 291 13.62 -12.83 14.39
CA ASN A 291 12.74 -12.18 15.36
C ASN A 291 11.23 -12.37 15.13
N LEU A 292 10.84 -13.47 14.46
CA LEU A 292 9.46 -13.76 14.05
C LEU A 292 8.43 -13.57 15.17
N PHE A 293 8.76 -13.99 16.40
CA PHE A 293 7.90 -13.93 17.60
C PHE A 293 8.51 -13.10 18.74
N GLN A 294 9.53 -12.30 18.49
CA GLN A 294 10.20 -11.54 19.55
C GLN A 294 9.23 -10.54 20.20
N TYR A 295 9.16 -10.56 21.54
CA TYR A 295 8.23 -9.77 22.34
C TYR A 295 6.74 -10.06 22.07
N SER A 296 6.42 -11.19 21.46
CA SER A 296 5.07 -11.71 21.29
C SER A 296 4.73 -12.67 22.43
N ASN A 297 3.43 -12.78 22.72
CA ASN A 297 2.93 -13.79 23.66
C ASN A 297 2.90 -15.21 23.05
N VAL A 298 2.94 -15.29 21.72
CA VAL A 298 3.06 -16.54 20.94
C VAL A 298 4.52 -16.80 20.62
N SER A 299 5.00 -18.00 20.90
CA SER A 299 6.38 -18.43 20.61
C SER A 299 6.46 -19.40 19.42
N SER A 300 5.33 -19.97 19.01
CA SER A 300 5.22 -20.89 17.89
C SER A 300 3.79 -20.95 17.37
N VAL A 301 3.61 -21.48 16.17
CA VAL A 301 2.30 -21.76 15.56
C VAL A 301 2.13 -23.27 15.36
N THR A 302 0.90 -23.76 15.48
CA THR A 302 0.58 -25.16 15.24
C THR A 302 -0.27 -25.27 13.97
N ALA A 303 0.27 -25.99 12.97
CA ALA A 303 -0.46 -26.23 11.73
C ALA A 303 -1.67 -27.17 11.95
N GLY A 304 -2.72 -26.99 11.14
CA GLY A 304 -3.89 -27.85 11.11
C GLY A 304 -4.93 -27.60 12.21
N LYS A 305 -4.82 -26.51 12.98
CA LYS A 305 -5.80 -26.10 13.99
C LYS A 305 -6.59 -24.88 13.51
N CYS A 306 -7.30 -25.03 12.40
CA CYS A 306 -8.16 -23.96 11.91
C CYS A 306 -9.53 -23.99 12.61
N PRO A 307 -10.08 -22.85 13.05
CA PRO A 307 -11.46 -22.77 13.52
C PRO A 307 -12.41 -23.11 12.36
N ASP A 308 -13.54 -23.75 12.72
CA ASP A 308 -14.61 -24.13 11.76
C ASP A 308 -15.32 -22.91 11.18
#